data_95afb3a4ff403e189b65744fd3da8f24
#
_entry.id   95afb3a4ff403e189b65744fd3da8f24
#
_cell.length_a   1.000
_cell.length_b   1.000
_cell.length_c   1.000
_cell.angle_alpha   90.00
_cell.angle_beta   90.00
_cell.angle_gamma   90.00
#
_symmetry.space_group_name_H-M   'P 1'
#
loop_
_entity.id
_entity.type
_entity.pdbx_description
1 polymer ?
#
loop_
_entity_poly.entity_id
_entity_poly.type
_entity_poly.pdbx_seq_one_letter_code
_entity_poly.pdbx_strand_id
1 'polypeptide(L)'
;MEIQLVQPSVEFNEELHRYSIGEKRLLGITGLIHTVLHLGEYADASDFVRNVAIPRAAEYGHAVHKAIELYDDVAVKATSYPNSFGAEPWDVSRELENYISHRKGFKPLANEYSVTDGERWASNIDNVWLSESTGGVWLVDTKTNNLNYYPLDGYGQTGYFTDRTDALKEYLSWQLSVYAELFEAQNPGIKVEGLAANWLRRDDAAFWVIERKPSDKVIELLNTEWSINDDGTVHYHHPNPSAIVPVLAMPPAPRAETSLVSDAVVNLITENLRRAADAEENLKRLKDELRAAMEKHGIKSWKTDTFTATIAADAERATFDSKTFKADHADMYDKYVSKKTVKGAFTLKLK
;
A
#
# COMPACT_ATOMS: atom_id res chain seq x y z
N MET A 1 -1.90 -6.51 -38.31
CA MET A 1 -3.36 -6.36 -38.12
C MET A 1 -3.50 -5.47 -36.89
N GLU A 2 -4.25 -4.39 -36.99
CA GLU A 2 -4.50 -3.51 -35.83
C GLU A 2 -5.52 -4.20 -34.93
N ILE A 3 -5.20 -4.35 -33.65
CA ILE A 3 -6.13 -4.94 -32.68
C ILE A 3 -7.13 -3.85 -32.31
N GLN A 4 -8.42 -4.15 -32.55
CA GLN A 4 -9.51 -3.27 -32.15
C GLN A 4 -10.26 -3.93 -30.98
N LEU A 5 -10.26 -3.25 -29.83
CA LEU A 5 -10.94 -3.70 -28.62
C LEU A 5 -12.41 -3.27 -28.64
N VAL A 6 -13.29 -4.18 -28.17
CA VAL A 6 -14.71 -3.89 -28.00
C VAL A 6 -14.91 -3.01 -26.77
N GLN A 7 -15.55 -1.87 -26.93
CA GLN A 7 -15.89 -0.98 -25.81
C GLN A 7 -17.26 -1.37 -25.25
N PRO A 8 -17.36 -1.83 -24.01
CA PRO A 8 -18.64 -2.16 -23.39
C PRO A 8 -19.39 -0.88 -22.98
N SER A 9 -20.71 -0.98 -22.90
CA SER A 9 -21.58 0.11 -22.42
C SER A 9 -21.62 0.15 -20.88
N VAL A 10 -20.47 0.07 -20.23
CA VAL A 10 -20.35 0.15 -18.76
C VAL A 10 -20.05 1.60 -18.37
N GLU A 11 -20.82 2.12 -17.47
CA GLU A 11 -20.56 3.40 -16.80
C GLU A 11 -19.93 3.15 -15.44
N PHE A 12 -18.84 3.84 -15.15
CA PHE A 12 -18.18 3.82 -13.85
C PHE A 12 -18.36 5.15 -13.14
N ASN A 13 -19.05 5.15 -12.01
CA ASN A 13 -19.14 6.30 -11.12
C ASN A 13 -17.99 6.26 -10.11
N GLU A 14 -17.02 7.16 -10.29
CA GLU A 14 -15.79 7.20 -9.50
C GLU A 14 -16.05 7.58 -8.02
N GLU A 15 -16.97 8.52 -7.75
CA GLU A 15 -17.30 8.95 -6.37
C GLU A 15 -17.94 7.82 -5.55
N LEU A 16 -18.82 7.04 -6.18
CA LEU A 16 -19.53 5.95 -5.52
C LEU A 16 -18.83 4.60 -5.70
N HIS A 17 -17.77 4.56 -6.49
CA HIS A 17 -17.07 3.33 -6.91
C HIS A 17 -18.05 2.25 -7.41
N ARG A 18 -18.93 2.64 -8.34
CA ARG A 18 -20.02 1.81 -8.82
C ARG A 18 -20.01 1.67 -10.33
N TYR A 19 -20.27 0.44 -10.78
CA TYR A 19 -20.46 0.11 -12.18
C TYR A 19 -21.95 -0.04 -12.49
N SER A 20 -22.36 0.39 -13.69
CA SER A 20 -23.74 0.22 -14.18
C SER A 20 -23.80 0.06 -15.71
N ILE A 21 -24.84 -0.58 -16.18
CA ILE A 21 -25.27 -0.60 -17.58
C ILE A 21 -26.73 -0.10 -17.59
N GLY A 22 -26.90 1.15 -18.01
CA GLY A 22 -28.18 1.84 -17.82
C GLY A 22 -28.58 1.90 -16.35
N GLU A 23 -29.77 1.40 -16.02
CA GLU A 23 -30.26 1.35 -14.62
C GLU A 23 -29.74 0.14 -13.83
N LYS A 24 -29.12 -0.84 -14.49
CA LYS A 24 -28.65 -2.07 -13.88
C LYS A 24 -27.30 -1.85 -13.18
N ARG A 25 -27.27 -2.02 -11.86
CA ARG A 25 -26.03 -2.01 -11.07
C ARG A 25 -25.25 -3.31 -11.27
N LEU A 26 -23.93 -3.17 -11.46
CA LEU A 26 -22.96 -4.27 -11.46
C LEU A 26 -22.04 -4.13 -10.27
N LEU A 27 -21.39 -5.24 -9.86
CA LEU A 27 -20.42 -5.21 -8.78
C LEU A 27 -18.99 -5.37 -9.29
N GLY A 28 -18.08 -4.72 -8.57
CA GLY A 28 -16.65 -4.79 -8.85
C GLY A 28 -16.03 -6.12 -8.40
N ILE A 29 -15.06 -6.60 -9.16
CA ILE A 29 -14.34 -7.86 -8.91
C ILE A 29 -13.53 -7.82 -7.61
N THR A 30 -13.01 -6.65 -7.22
CA THR A 30 -12.28 -6.47 -5.96
C THR A 30 -13.11 -6.91 -4.74
N GLY A 31 -14.38 -6.50 -4.68
CA GLY A 31 -15.29 -6.89 -3.60
C GLY A 31 -15.55 -8.40 -3.57
N LEU A 32 -15.68 -9.03 -4.73
CA LEU A 32 -15.84 -10.48 -4.85
C LEU A 32 -14.63 -11.23 -4.27
N ILE A 33 -13.41 -10.85 -4.67
CA ILE A 33 -12.18 -11.49 -4.21
C ILE A 33 -11.98 -11.28 -2.70
N HIS A 34 -12.20 -10.07 -2.19
CA HIS A 34 -12.07 -9.77 -0.76
C HIS A 34 -13.04 -10.63 0.06
N THR A 35 -14.31 -10.67 -0.33
CA THR A 35 -15.35 -11.30 0.51
C THR A 35 -15.37 -12.83 0.37
N VAL A 36 -15.18 -13.39 -0.84
CA VAL A 36 -15.27 -14.83 -1.05
C VAL A 36 -13.95 -15.55 -0.80
N LEU A 37 -12.83 -14.92 -1.18
CA LEU A 37 -11.51 -15.52 -1.02
C LEU A 37 -10.73 -14.95 0.19
N HIS A 38 -11.23 -13.90 0.82
CA HIS A 38 -10.58 -13.21 1.94
C HIS A 38 -9.12 -12.80 1.63
N LEU A 39 -8.86 -12.41 0.39
CA LEU A 39 -7.55 -11.96 -0.06
C LEU A 39 -7.47 -10.43 -0.09
N GLY A 40 -6.40 -9.87 0.44
CA GLY A 40 -6.16 -8.42 0.43
C GLY A 40 -7.09 -7.61 1.34
N GLU A 41 -7.82 -8.25 2.23
CA GLU A 41 -8.76 -7.62 3.15
C GLU A 41 -8.06 -7.11 4.40
N TYR A 42 -8.33 -5.85 4.78
CA TYR A 42 -7.85 -5.22 6.00
C TYR A 42 -8.90 -5.32 7.13
N ALA A 43 -9.40 -6.53 7.39
CA ALA A 43 -10.54 -6.76 8.30
C ALA A 43 -10.31 -6.18 9.71
N ASP A 44 -9.12 -6.35 10.28
CA ASP A 44 -8.75 -5.92 11.63
C ASP A 44 -8.04 -4.55 11.67
N ALA A 45 -8.18 -3.76 10.62
CA ALA A 45 -7.55 -2.44 10.56
C ALA A 45 -8.10 -1.52 11.65
N SER A 46 -7.20 -0.81 12.34
CA SER A 46 -7.57 0.23 13.31
C SER A 46 -8.28 1.41 12.62
N ASP A 47 -8.99 2.22 13.38
CA ASP A 47 -9.66 3.42 12.86
C ASP A 47 -8.70 4.37 12.14
N PHE A 48 -7.48 4.52 12.64
CA PHE A 48 -6.44 5.31 11.97
C PHE A 48 -6.09 4.72 10.60
N VAL A 49 -5.91 3.41 10.51
CA VAL A 49 -5.61 2.74 9.24
C VAL A 49 -6.77 2.91 8.27
N ARG A 50 -8.01 2.70 8.71
CA ARG A 50 -9.22 2.85 7.86
C ARG A 50 -9.45 4.28 7.41
N ASN A 51 -9.34 5.24 8.33
CA ASN A 51 -9.77 6.62 8.07
C ASN A 51 -8.64 7.54 7.59
N VAL A 52 -7.37 7.14 7.72
CA VAL A 52 -6.23 7.97 7.32
C VAL A 52 -5.26 7.23 6.40
N ALA A 53 -4.76 6.06 6.79
CA ALA A 53 -3.69 5.42 6.03
C ALA A 53 -4.17 4.86 4.69
N ILE A 54 -5.33 4.19 4.66
CA ILE A 54 -5.92 3.66 3.43
C ILE A 54 -6.34 4.79 2.47
N PRO A 55 -7.11 5.83 2.89
CA PRO A 55 -7.44 6.94 1.99
C PRO A 55 -6.21 7.67 1.44
N ARG A 56 -5.19 7.87 2.26
CA ARG A 56 -3.92 8.46 1.83
C ARG A 56 -3.21 7.59 0.77
N ALA A 57 -3.17 6.27 0.98
CA ALA A 57 -2.57 5.34 0.01
C ALA A 57 -3.37 5.28 -1.28
N ALA A 58 -4.70 5.37 -1.22
CA ALA A 58 -5.58 5.42 -2.37
C ALA A 58 -5.34 6.70 -3.20
N GLU A 59 -5.28 7.88 -2.56
CA GLU A 59 -5.00 9.14 -3.25
C GLU A 59 -3.63 9.12 -3.95
N TYR A 60 -2.60 8.58 -3.26
CA TYR A 60 -1.29 8.38 -3.89
C TYR A 60 -1.35 7.41 -5.07
N GLY A 61 -2.06 6.30 -4.95
CA GLY A 61 -2.29 5.36 -6.04
C GLY A 61 -2.96 6.03 -7.25
N HIS A 62 -4.03 6.80 -7.02
CA HIS A 62 -4.70 7.59 -8.07
C HIS A 62 -3.75 8.55 -8.79
N ALA A 63 -2.86 9.22 -8.06
CA ALA A 63 -1.86 10.10 -8.69
C ALA A 63 -0.92 9.33 -9.63
N VAL A 64 -0.50 8.12 -9.24
CA VAL A 64 0.34 7.26 -10.09
C VAL A 64 -0.42 6.79 -11.33
N HIS A 65 -1.65 6.27 -11.17
CA HIS A 65 -2.49 5.84 -12.29
C HIS A 65 -2.74 6.98 -13.28
N LYS A 66 -3.06 8.19 -12.77
CA LYS A 66 -3.28 9.36 -13.62
C LYS A 66 -2.04 9.79 -14.38
N ALA A 67 -0.86 9.68 -13.78
CA ALA A 67 0.41 9.97 -14.46
C ALA A 67 0.67 8.98 -15.61
N ILE A 68 0.36 7.71 -15.39
CA ILE A 68 0.49 6.63 -16.38
C ILE A 68 -0.48 6.85 -17.54
N GLU A 69 -1.75 7.08 -17.26
CA GLU A 69 -2.79 7.35 -18.25
C GLU A 69 -2.40 8.52 -19.17
N LEU A 70 -2.02 9.67 -18.57
CA LEU A 70 -1.61 10.84 -19.34
C LEU A 70 -0.36 10.58 -20.20
N TYR A 71 0.56 9.77 -19.69
CA TYR A 71 1.74 9.42 -20.46
C TYR A 71 1.41 8.51 -21.65
N ASP A 72 0.57 7.51 -21.46
CA ASP A 72 0.22 6.55 -22.51
C ASP A 72 -0.71 7.15 -23.56
N ASP A 73 -1.70 7.96 -23.16
CA ASP A 73 -2.70 8.51 -24.06
C ASP A 73 -2.18 9.70 -24.86
N VAL A 74 -1.43 10.60 -24.23
CA VAL A 74 -1.04 11.88 -24.84
C VAL A 74 0.45 12.23 -24.69
N ALA A 75 1.27 11.29 -24.23
CA ALA A 75 2.72 11.43 -24.01
C ALA A 75 3.10 12.59 -23.07
N VAL A 76 2.23 12.94 -22.12
CA VAL A 76 2.47 13.99 -21.14
C VAL A 76 3.02 13.38 -19.85
N LYS A 77 4.19 13.85 -19.41
CA LYS A 77 4.80 13.47 -18.12
C LYS A 77 4.34 14.43 -17.01
N ALA A 78 3.10 14.26 -16.57
CA ALA A 78 2.60 14.94 -15.39
C ALA A 78 3.00 14.13 -14.13
N THR A 79 3.77 14.73 -13.21
CA THR A 79 4.35 14.02 -12.07
C THR A 79 4.02 14.66 -10.72
N SER A 80 3.25 15.75 -10.71
CA SER A 80 2.87 16.47 -9.50
C SER A 80 1.35 16.54 -9.39
N TYR A 81 0.81 16.02 -8.30
CA TYR A 81 -0.64 15.91 -8.07
C TYR A 81 -1.03 16.45 -6.69
N PRO A 82 -2.29 16.93 -6.51
CA PRO A 82 -2.78 17.37 -5.22
C PRO A 82 -2.60 16.29 -4.13
N ASN A 83 -2.33 16.74 -2.90
CA ASN A 83 -2.15 15.89 -1.74
C ASN A 83 -3.00 16.42 -0.59
N SER A 84 -4.12 15.77 -0.32
CA SER A 84 -5.04 16.15 0.75
C SER A 84 -4.50 15.82 2.17
N PHE A 85 -3.43 15.05 2.24
CA PHE A 85 -2.84 14.56 3.49
C PHE A 85 -1.51 15.24 3.86
N GLY A 86 -1.07 16.23 3.08
CA GLY A 86 0.21 16.92 3.31
C GLY A 86 0.29 18.29 2.65
N ALA A 87 1.28 19.09 3.04
CA ALA A 87 1.51 20.42 2.49
C ALA A 87 2.09 20.39 1.07
N GLU A 88 2.87 19.36 0.76
CA GLU A 88 3.53 19.21 -0.53
C GLU A 88 2.71 18.29 -1.44
N PRO A 89 2.65 18.57 -2.75
CA PRO A 89 1.97 17.71 -3.70
C PRO A 89 2.62 16.31 -3.74
N TRP A 90 1.87 15.32 -4.21
CA TRP A 90 2.44 14.03 -4.56
C TRP A 90 3.41 14.19 -5.73
N ASP A 91 4.67 13.82 -5.53
CA ASP A 91 5.65 13.67 -6.59
C ASP A 91 5.74 12.18 -6.97
N VAL A 92 5.24 11.85 -8.17
CA VAL A 92 5.20 10.48 -8.71
C VAL A 92 6.17 10.30 -9.89
N SER A 93 7.21 11.13 -9.96
CA SER A 93 8.19 11.10 -11.05
C SER A 93 8.93 9.76 -11.14
N ARG A 94 9.28 9.19 -10.00
CA ARG A 94 9.98 7.89 -9.93
C ARG A 94 9.11 6.73 -10.37
N GLU A 95 7.85 6.72 -9.93
CA GLU A 95 6.86 5.71 -10.31
C GLU A 95 6.65 5.73 -11.82
N LEU A 96 6.50 6.91 -12.42
CA LEU A 96 6.35 7.07 -13.87
C LEU A 96 7.62 6.66 -14.62
N GLU A 97 8.83 6.98 -14.15
CA GLU A 97 10.08 6.53 -14.74
C GLU A 97 10.19 5.00 -14.74
N ASN A 98 9.84 4.36 -13.62
CA ASN A 98 9.82 2.91 -13.46
C ASN A 98 8.79 2.28 -14.41
N TYR A 99 7.57 2.84 -14.46
CA TYR A 99 6.54 2.41 -15.42
C TYR A 99 7.05 2.43 -16.86
N ILE A 100 7.62 3.54 -17.30
CA ILE A 100 8.19 3.69 -18.64
C ILE A 100 9.29 2.64 -18.91
N SER A 101 10.09 2.33 -17.90
CA SER A 101 11.11 1.29 -18.01
C SER A 101 10.53 -0.11 -18.15
N HIS A 102 9.50 -0.43 -17.35
CA HIS A 102 8.85 -1.74 -17.35
C HIS A 102 8.04 -1.97 -18.65
N ARG A 103 7.49 -0.89 -19.24
CA ARG A 103 6.71 -0.95 -20.49
C ARG A 103 7.56 -1.18 -21.75
N LYS A 104 8.89 -1.20 -21.66
CA LYS A 104 9.74 -1.43 -22.84
C LYS A 104 9.44 -2.77 -23.49
N GLY A 105 9.20 -2.75 -24.84
CA GLY A 105 8.81 -3.93 -25.61
C GLY A 105 7.30 -4.16 -25.64
N PHE A 106 6.52 -3.24 -25.05
CA PHE A 106 5.07 -3.25 -25.10
C PHE A 106 4.50 -1.93 -25.64
N LYS A 107 3.43 -2.02 -26.42
CA LYS A 107 2.64 -0.90 -26.88
C LYS A 107 1.33 -0.84 -26.09
N PRO A 108 0.93 0.30 -25.48
CA PRO A 108 -0.38 0.42 -24.85
C PRO A 108 -1.48 0.30 -25.90
N LEU A 109 -2.51 -0.48 -25.60
CA LEU A 109 -3.74 -0.58 -26.39
C LEU A 109 -4.88 0.19 -25.74
N ALA A 110 -4.98 0.15 -24.41
CA ALA A 110 -5.96 0.89 -23.65
C ALA A 110 -5.50 1.04 -22.18
N ASN A 111 -5.97 2.12 -21.55
CA ASN A 111 -5.89 2.35 -20.11
C ASN A 111 -7.30 2.34 -19.53
N GLU A 112 -7.47 1.97 -18.26
CA GLU A 112 -8.75 1.90 -17.55
C GLU A 112 -9.84 1.19 -18.40
N TYR A 113 -9.43 0.08 -19.03
CA TYR A 113 -10.31 -0.64 -19.95
C TYR A 113 -11.38 -1.42 -19.21
N SER A 114 -12.65 -1.04 -19.41
CA SER A 114 -13.78 -1.71 -18.77
C SER A 114 -14.03 -3.10 -19.33
N VAL A 115 -14.23 -4.06 -18.44
CA VAL A 115 -14.66 -5.44 -18.74
C VAL A 115 -15.89 -5.81 -17.95
N THR A 116 -16.77 -6.64 -18.54
CA THR A 116 -18.03 -7.04 -17.92
C THR A 116 -18.57 -8.34 -18.49
N ASP A 117 -19.35 -9.07 -17.69
CA ASP A 117 -20.21 -10.15 -18.17
C ASP A 117 -21.60 -9.63 -18.69
N GLY A 118 -21.84 -8.33 -18.59
CA GLY A 118 -23.12 -7.69 -18.94
C GLY A 118 -24.26 -7.96 -17.94
N GLU A 119 -24.03 -8.79 -16.95
CA GLU A 119 -25.06 -9.31 -16.06
C GLU A 119 -24.83 -8.93 -14.60
N ARG A 120 -23.67 -9.24 -14.03
CA ARG A 120 -23.40 -9.15 -12.60
C ARG A 120 -22.12 -8.41 -12.27
N TRP A 121 -21.10 -8.55 -13.10
CA TRP A 121 -19.73 -8.16 -12.81
C TRP A 121 -19.21 -7.13 -13.79
N ALA A 122 -18.48 -6.16 -13.29
CA ALA A 122 -17.67 -5.24 -14.08
C ALA A 122 -16.41 -4.85 -13.33
N SER A 123 -15.39 -4.45 -14.06
CA SER A 123 -14.18 -3.86 -13.51
C SER A 123 -13.43 -3.10 -14.59
N ASN A 124 -12.43 -2.31 -14.18
CA ASN A 124 -11.49 -1.68 -15.10
C ASN A 124 -10.14 -2.40 -15.00
N ILE A 125 -9.53 -2.62 -16.16
CA ILE A 125 -8.16 -3.09 -16.28
C ILE A 125 -7.27 -1.87 -16.40
N ASP A 126 -6.31 -1.70 -15.51
CA ASP A 126 -5.47 -0.50 -15.49
C ASP A 126 -4.76 -0.29 -16.82
N ASN A 127 -4.15 -1.35 -17.37
CA ASN A 127 -3.45 -1.28 -18.65
C ASN A 127 -3.66 -2.54 -19.49
N VAL A 128 -3.99 -2.37 -20.77
CA VAL A 128 -3.98 -3.42 -21.79
C VAL A 128 -2.82 -3.15 -22.73
N TRP A 129 -1.87 -4.07 -22.78
CA TRP A 129 -0.65 -3.92 -23.58
C TRP A 129 -0.57 -4.95 -24.71
N LEU A 130 0.11 -4.56 -25.80
CA LEU A 130 0.49 -5.44 -26.89
C LEU A 130 2.00 -5.71 -26.81
N SER A 131 2.39 -6.97 -26.72
CA SER A 131 3.79 -7.36 -26.83
C SER A 131 4.28 -7.09 -28.26
N GLU A 132 5.33 -6.27 -28.40
CA GLU A 132 5.92 -5.96 -29.72
C GLU A 132 6.66 -7.16 -30.32
N SER A 133 7.08 -8.11 -29.49
CA SER A 133 7.82 -9.28 -29.93
C SER A 133 6.92 -10.43 -30.39
N THR A 134 5.77 -10.64 -29.72
CA THR A 134 4.87 -11.78 -29.99
C THR A 134 3.56 -11.34 -30.67
N GLY A 135 3.17 -10.09 -30.51
CA GLY A 135 1.86 -9.59 -30.91
C GLY A 135 0.71 -10.07 -30.00
N GLY A 136 1.04 -10.66 -28.85
CA GLY A 136 0.07 -11.12 -27.86
C GLY A 136 -0.38 -9.99 -26.91
N VAL A 137 -1.59 -10.11 -26.39
CA VAL A 137 -2.17 -9.15 -25.44
C VAL A 137 -1.81 -9.50 -24.02
N TRP A 138 -1.38 -8.50 -23.25
CA TRP A 138 -1.08 -8.60 -21.83
C TRP A 138 -2.02 -7.71 -21.03
N LEU A 139 -2.55 -8.23 -19.92
CA LEU A 139 -3.29 -7.43 -18.95
C LEU A 139 -2.36 -7.11 -17.79
N VAL A 140 -2.24 -5.85 -17.49
CA VAL A 140 -1.29 -5.35 -16.48
C VAL A 140 -2.04 -4.51 -15.46
N ASP A 141 -1.81 -4.83 -14.20
CA ASP A 141 -2.38 -4.13 -13.07
C ASP A 141 -1.29 -3.34 -12.34
N THR A 142 -1.53 -2.08 -12.07
CA THR A 142 -0.58 -1.20 -11.41
C THR A 142 -0.90 -1.10 -9.91
N LYS A 143 0.08 -1.39 -9.08
CA LYS A 143 -0.06 -1.36 -7.62
C LYS A 143 1.01 -0.50 -6.95
N THR A 144 0.57 0.27 -5.97
CA THR A 144 1.41 1.14 -5.13
C THR A 144 1.40 0.72 -3.67
N ASN A 145 0.95 -0.50 -3.37
CA ASN A 145 0.83 -1.02 -2.01
C ASN A 145 2.19 -1.01 -1.29
N ASN A 146 2.18 -0.59 -0.03
CA ASN A 146 3.31 -0.81 0.85
C ASN A 146 3.28 -2.25 1.35
N LEU A 147 4.17 -3.09 0.82
CA LEU A 147 4.23 -4.51 1.17
C LEU A 147 4.43 -4.76 2.67
N ASN A 148 5.07 -3.85 3.40
CA ASN A 148 5.22 -3.99 4.85
C ASN A 148 3.89 -4.05 5.61
N TYR A 149 2.80 -3.63 4.99
CA TYR A 149 1.46 -3.57 5.60
C TYR A 149 0.42 -4.38 4.85
N TYR A 150 0.81 -5.10 3.79
CA TYR A 150 -0.14 -5.90 3.03
C TYR A 150 -0.64 -7.09 3.88
N PRO A 151 -1.96 -7.41 3.88
CA PRO A 151 -2.52 -8.49 4.67
C PRO A 151 -1.89 -9.84 4.33
N LEU A 152 -1.70 -10.67 5.35
CA LEU A 152 -1.23 -12.05 5.21
C LEU A 152 -2.36 -13.08 5.25
N ASP A 153 -3.59 -12.61 5.49
CA ASP A 153 -4.76 -13.45 5.55
C ASP A 153 -5.23 -13.84 4.14
N GLY A 154 -5.85 -14.98 4.05
CA GLY A 154 -6.40 -15.47 2.80
C GLY A 154 -7.25 -16.72 3.00
N TYR A 155 -8.21 -16.93 2.14
CA TYR A 155 -9.07 -18.11 2.12
C TYR A 155 -9.77 -18.40 3.45
N GLY A 156 -10.11 -17.34 4.20
CA GLY A 156 -10.73 -17.45 5.51
C GLY A 156 -9.78 -17.85 6.65
N GLN A 157 -8.48 -17.79 6.44
CA GLN A 157 -7.47 -18.14 7.43
C GLN A 157 -6.56 -16.97 7.74
N THR A 158 -6.41 -16.67 9.02
CA THR A 158 -5.47 -15.65 9.50
C THR A 158 -4.03 -16.14 9.33
N GLY A 159 -3.18 -15.29 8.74
CA GLY A 159 -1.78 -15.59 8.51
C GLY A 159 -1.56 -16.75 7.54
N TYR A 160 -2.44 -16.91 6.55
CA TYR A 160 -2.31 -17.93 5.50
C TYR A 160 -0.99 -17.82 4.75
N PHE A 161 -0.58 -16.59 4.44
CA PHE A 161 0.69 -16.31 3.79
C PHE A 161 1.79 -16.03 4.80
N THR A 162 3.01 -16.41 4.47
CA THR A 162 4.23 -16.09 5.24
C THR A 162 5.01 -14.94 4.62
N ASP A 163 4.74 -14.62 3.35
CA ASP A 163 5.33 -13.52 2.60
C ASP A 163 4.24 -12.60 2.03
N ARG A 164 4.43 -11.29 2.17
CA ARG A 164 3.45 -10.28 1.75
C ARG A 164 3.43 -10.06 0.25
N THR A 165 4.56 -10.32 -0.42
CA THR A 165 4.62 -10.28 -1.87
C THR A 165 3.83 -11.43 -2.48
N ASP A 166 3.95 -12.62 -1.88
CA ASP A 166 3.17 -13.78 -2.29
C ASP A 166 1.67 -13.57 -2.06
N ALA A 167 1.29 -12.97 -0.93
CA ALA A 167 -0.09 -12.60 -0.64
C ALA A 167 -0.66 -11.62 -1.69
N LEU A 168 0.10 -10.58 -2.05
CA LEU A 168 -0.32 -9.64 -3.09
C LEU A 168 -0.38 -10.31 -4.47
N LYS A 169 0.60 -11.14 -4.83
CA LYS A 169 0.61 -11.87 -6.10
C LYS A 169 -0.56 -12.85 -6.21
N GLU A 170 -0.93 -13.49 -5.11
CA GLU A 170 -2.09 -14.39 -5.09
C GLU A 170 -3.39 -13.62 -5.32
N TYR A 171 -3.58 -12.48 -4.65
CA TYR A 171 -4.71 -11.58 -4.92
C TYR A 171 -4.76 -11.16 -6.40
N LEU A 172 -3.61 -10.71 -6.95
CA LEU A 172 -3.49 -10.28 -8.34
C LEU A 172 -3.70 -11.41 -9.35
N SER A 173 -3.29 -12.64 -9.00
CA SER A 173 -3.53 -13.82 -9.82
C SER A 173 -5.04 -14.07 -10.02
N TRP A 174 -5.82 -13.95 -8.96
CA TRP A 174 -7.29 -14.05 -9.07
C TRP A 174 -7.89 -12.86 -9.83
N GLN A 175 -7.52 -11.63 -9.47
CA GLN A 175 -8.04 -10.42 -10.08
C GLN A 175 -7.81 -10.41 -11.59
N LEU A 176 -6.56 -10.58 -12.02
CA LEU A 176 -6.19 -10.55 -13.43
C LEU A 176 -6.73 -11.76 -14.21
N SER A 177 -6.88 -12.91 -13.56
CA SER A 177 -7.49 -14.08 -14.21
C SER A 177 -8.97 -13.87 -14.48
N VAL A 178 -9.70 -13.25 -13.55
CA VAL A 178 -11.10 -12.85 -13.81
C VAL A 178 -11.17 -11.83 -14.94
N TYR A 179 -10.26 -10.85 -14.93
CA TYR A 179 -10.19 -9.87 -16.02
C TYR A 179 -9.93 -10.53 -17.37
N ALA A 180 -9.05 -11.53 -17.42
CA ALA A 180 -8.75 -12.24 -18.64
C ALA A 180 -9.96 -13.03 -19.18
N GLU A 181 -10.73 -13.70 -18.32
CA GLU A 181 -11.96 -14.39 -18.73
C GLU A 181 -13.00 -13.40 -19.29
N LEU A 182 -13.25 -12.27 -18.60
CA LEU A 182 -14.18 -11.24 -19.07
C LEU A 182 -13.68 -10.58 -20.36
N PHE A 183 -12.38 -10.26 -20.43
CA PHE A 183 -11.75 -9.65 -21.60
C PHE A 183 -11.86 -10.55 -22.83
N GLU A 184 -11.52 -11.83 -22.71
CA GLU A 184 -11.58 -12.78 -23.83
C GLU A 184 -13.02 -13.04 -24.28
N ALA A 185 -13.98 -13.05 -23.36
CA ALA A 185 -15.41 -13.14 -23.69
C ALA A 185 -15.90 -11.90 -24.44
N GLN A 186 -15.46 -10.71 -24.02
CA GLN A 186 -15.84 -9.42 -24.63
C GLN A 186 -15.16 -9.19 -25.97
N ASN A 187 -13.96 -9.74 -26.21
CA ASN A 187 -13.15 -9.56 -27.42
C ASN A 187 -12.93 -10.90 -28.14
N PRO A 188 -13.95 -11.48 -28.82
CA PRO A 188 -13.84 -12.76 -29.47
C PRO A 188 -12.68 -12.82 -30.48
N GLY A 189 -11.84 -13.83 -30.34
CA GLY A 189 -10.67 -14.04 -31.21
C GLY A 189 -9.39 -13.40 -30.69
N ILE A 190 -9.43 -12.60 -29.62
CA ILE A 190 -8.25 -12.08 -28.91
C ILE A 190 -8.01 -12.95 -27.69
N LYS A 191 -6.78 -13.46 -27.55
CA LYS A 191 -6.35 -14.24 -26.38
C LYS A 191 -5.36 -13.45 -25.55
N VAL A 192 -5.51 -13.52 -24.24
CA VAL A 192 -4.56 -12.95 -23.30
C VAL A 192 -3.34 -13.85 -23.21
N GLU A 193 -2.20 -13.36 -23.64
CA GLU A 193 -0.93 -14.09 -23.62
C GLU A 193 -0.30 -14.10 -22.23
N GLY A 194 -0.42 -12.99 -21.51
CA GLY A 194 0.20 -12.87 -20.21
C GLY A 194 -0.55 -11.93 -19.25
N LEU A 195 -0.33 -12.16 -17.99
CA LEU A 195 -0.80 -11.32 -16.89
C LEU A 195 0.41 -10.76 -16.15
N ALA A 196 0.38 -9.50 -15.78
CA ALA A 196 1.49 -8.89 -15.05
C ALA A 196 1.01 -7.89 -14.01
N ALA A 197 1.82 -7.68 -13.00
CA ALA A 197 1.67 -6.60 -12.05
C ALA A 197 2.84 -5.63 -12.15
N ASN A 198 2.52 -4.37 -12.23
CA ASN A 198 3.47 -3.29 -12.24
C ASN A 198 3.48 -2.64 -10.85
N TRP A 199 4.30 -3.18 -9.95
CA TRP A 199 4.42 -2.67 -8.59
C TRP A 199 5.36 -1.49 -8.57
N LEU A 200 4.83 -0.30 -8.24
CA LEU A 200 5.54 0.97 -8.33
C LEU A 200 5.53 1.68 -6.98
N ARG A 201 6.71 1.95 -6.47
CA ARG A 201 6.94 2.75 -5.29
C ARG A 201 8.09 3.73 -5.55
N ARG A 202 8.14 4.80 -4.76
CA ARG A 202 9.18 5.84 -4.89
C ARG A 202 10.59 5.29 -4.86
N ASP A 203 10.85 4.38 -3.92
CA ASP A 203 12.20 3.87 -3.64
C ASP A 203 12.41 2.42 -4.11
N ASP A 204 11.37 1.80 -4.67
CA ASP A 204 11.43 0.41 -5.13
C ASP A 204 10.37 0.18 -6.22
N ALA A 205 10.66 -0.73 -7.14
CA ALA A 205 9.72 -1.11 -8.19
C ALA A 205 10.01 -2.51 -8.70
N ALA A 206 8.98 -3.21 -9.12
CA ALA A 206 9.10 -4.53 -9.72
C ALA A 206 8.02 -4.75 -10.78
N PHE A 207 8.37 -5.47 -11.83
CA PHE A 207 7.45 -6.01 -12.80
C PHE A 207 7.34 -7.52 -12.59
N TRP A 208 6.14 -7.97 -12.19
CA TRP A 208 5.92 -9.38 -11.91
C TRP A 208 5.03 -10.00 -12.99
N VAL A 209 5.49 -11.07 -13.59
CA VAL A 209 4.60 -11.95 -14.37
C VAL A 209 3.73 -12.72 -13.38
N ILE A 210 2.42 -12.66 -13.59
CA ILE A 210 1.42 -13.24 -12.69
C ILE A 210 0.88 -14.52 -13.31
N GLU A 211 0.81 -15.56 -12.51
CA GLU A 211 0.25 -16.85 -12.93
C GLU A 211 -1.27 -16.73 -13.11
N ARG A 212 -1.77 -17.22 -14.26
CA ARG A 212 -3.22 -17.28 -14.53
C ARG A 212 -3.83 -18.47 -13.78
N LYS A 213 -4.92 -18.22 -13.09
CA LYS A 213 -5.72 -19.27 -12.46
C LYS A 213 -6.42 -20.13 -13.52
N PRO A 214 -6.67 -21.43 -13.24
CA PRO A 214 -7.46 -22.27 -14.12
C PRO A 214 -8.84 -21.66 -14.40
N SER A 215 -9.26 -21.67 -15.66
CA SER A 215 -10.51 -21.04 -16.11
C SER A 215 -11.74 -21.61 -15.39
N ASP A 216 -11.77 -22.93 -15.12
CA ASP A 216 -12.84 -23.55 -14.36
C ASP A 216 -12.99 -22.97 -12.94
N LYS A 217 -11.87 -22.64 -12.27
CA LYS A 217 -11.87 -22.02 -10.95
C LYS A 217 -12.32 -20.56 -11.00
N VAL A 218 -11.94 -19.84 -12.04
CA VAL A 218 -12.38 -18.45 -12.26
C VAL A 218 -13.88 -18.41 -12.54
N ILE A 219 -14.38 -19.30 -13.40
CA ILE A 219 -15.81 -19.41 -13.68
C ILE A 219 -16.59 -19.80 -12.42
N GLU A 220 -16.06 -20.70 -11.61
CA GLU A 220 -16.68 -21.08 -10.33
C GLU A 220 -16.78 -19.86 -9.40
N LEU A 221 -15.74 -19.04 -9.28
CA LEU A 221 -15.78 -17.79 -8.53
C LEU A 221 -16.85 -16.82 -9.07
N LEU A 222 -16.93 -16.66 -10.39
CA LEU A 222 -17.92 -15.79 -11.05
C LEU A 222 -19.37 -16.30 -10.90
N ASN A 223 -19.59 -17.58 -10.53
CA ASN A 223 -20.90 -18.12 -10.20
C ASN A 223 -21.44 -17.60 -8.85
N THR A 224 -20.66 -16.83 -8.10
CA THR A 224 -21.15 -16.16 -6.89
C THR A 224 -22.34 -15.26 -7.23
N GLU A 225 -23.43 -15.46 -6.52
CA GLU A 225 -24.58 -14.55 -6.54
C GLU A 225 -24.39 -13.46 -5.48
N TRP A 226 -25.13 -12.38 -5.63
CA TRP A 226 -25.12 -11.32 -4.65
C TRP A 226 -26.50 -10.68 -4.49
N SER A 227 -26.75 -10.11 -3.34
CA SER A 227 -27.92 -9.29 -3.05
C SER A 227 -27.48 -8.00 -2.36
N ILE A 228 -28.34 -7.01 -2.41
CA ILE A 228 -28.12 -5.71 -1.74
C ILE A 228 -29.27 -5.52 -0.76
N ASN A 229 -28.91 -5.27 0.49
CA ASN A 229 -29.88 -4.93 1.52
C ASN A 229 -30.38 -3.48 1.38
N ASP A 230 -31.44 -3.13 2.13
CA ASP A 230 -32.01 -1.78 2.16
C ASP A 230 -31.02 -0.69 2.61
N ASP A 231 -30.00 -1.06 3.41
CA ASP A 231 -28.91 -0.18 3.84
C ASP A 231 -27.78 -0.04 2.82
N GLY A 232 -27.89 -0.72 1.67
CA GLY A 232 -26.89 -0.72 0.60
C GLY A 232 -25.76 -1.73 0.76
N THR A 233 -25.76 -2.53 1.84
CA THR A 233 -24.76 -3.59 2.08
C THR A 233 -24.90 -4.69 1.04
N VAL A 234 -23.77 -5.11 0.46
CA VAL A 234 -23.71 -6.21 -0.50
C VAL A 234 -23.42 -7.52 0.22
N HIS A 235 -24.23 -8.53 -0.05
CA HIS A 235 -24.04 -9.90 0.41
C HIS A 235 -23.69 -10.80 -0.78
N TYR A 236 -22.61 -11.56 -0.63
CA TYR A 236 -22.16 -12.54 -1.63
C TYR A 236 -22.58 -13.94 -1.22
N HIS A 237 -23.15 -14.70 -2.15
CA HIS A 237 -23.69 -16.06 -1.95
C HIS A 237 -22.99 -17.02 -2.91
N HIS A 238 -21.79 -17.48 -2.55
CA HIS A 238 -21.10 -18.46 -3.37
C HIS A 238 -21.72 -19.85 -3.16
N PRO A 239 -22.14 -20.56 -4.22
CA PRO A 239 -22.85 -21.84 -4.09
C PRO A 239 -21.96 -22.94 -3.50
N ASN A 240 -20.67 -22.92 -3.75
CA ASN A 240 -19.71 -23.90 -3.26
C ASN A 240 -18.33 -23.25 -2.95
N PRO A 241 -18.19 -22.52 -1.84
CA PRO A 241 -16.93 -21.86 -1.50
C PRO A 241 -15.72 -22.79 -1.44
N SER A 242 -15.95 -24.06 -1.05
CA SER A 242 -14.87 -25.06 -0.95
C SER A 242 -14.29 -25.47 -2.30
N ALA A 243 -14.99 -25.24 -3.41
CA ALA A 243 -14.49 -25.57 -4.74
C ALA A 243 -13.39 -24.62 -5.20
N ILE A 244 -13.38 -23.38 -4.70
CA ILE A 244 -12.42 -22.34 -5.07
C ILE A 244 -11.25 -22.31 -4.11
N VAL A 245 -11.54 -22.51 -2.81
CA VAL A 245 -10.50 -22.50 -1.77
C VAL A 245 -9.57 -23.70 -1.97
N PRO A 246 -8.25 -23.51 -2.10
CA PRO A 246 -7.31 -24.62 -2.18
C PRO A 246 -7.49 -25.58 -1.00
N VAL A 247 -7.49 -26.90 -1.26
CA VAL A 247 -7.40 -27.89 -0.17
C VAL A 247 -6.02 -27.74 0.44
N LEU A 248 -5.95 -27.08 1.56
CA LEU A 248 -4.70 -26.76 2.22
C LEU A 248 -4.10 -27.99 2.88
N ALA A 249 -2.83 -28.24 2.62
CA ALA A 249 -1.99 -28.87 3.63
C ALA A 249 -2.10 -28.02 4.90
N MET A 250 -2.39 -28.66 6.05
CA MET A 250 -2.61 -28.00 7.34
C MET A 250 -1.71 -26.76 7.50
N PRO A 251 -2.28 -25.62 7.90
CA PRO A 251 -1.48 -24.42 8.19
C PRO A 251 -0.39 -24.80 9.19
N PRO A 252 0.82 -24.19 9.11
CA PRO A 252 1.78 -24.33 10.17
C PRO A 252 1.06 -23.97 11.49
N ALA A 253 1.25 -24.80 12.52
CA ALA A 253 0.60 -24.62 13.79
C ALA A 253 0.67 -23.14 14.22
N PRO A 254 -0.44 -22.54 14.68
CA PRO A 254 -0.45 -21.13 15.03
C PRO A 254 0.69 -20.89 16.01
N ARG A 255 1.61 -20.03 15.67
CA ARG A 255 2.58 -19.51 16.65
C ARG A 255 1.73 -18.88 17.73
N ALA A 256 1.83 -19.45 18.93
CA ALA A 256 1.25 -18.86 20.14
C ALA A 256 2.03 -17.57 20.46
N GLU A 257 1.79 -16.53 19.67
CA GLU A 257 2.22 -15.18 20.00
C GLU A 257 0.97 -14.41 20.36
N THR A 258 0.90 -14.11 21.65
CA THR A 258 0.04 -13.06 22.16
C THR A 258 0.54 -11.73 21.58
N SER A 259 0.24 -11.45 20.33
CA SER A 259 0.45 -10.14 19.76
C SER A 259 -0.52 -9.19 20.46
N LEU A 260 0.02 -8.29 21.30
CA LEU A 260 -0.76 -7.24 22.00
C LEU A 260 -1.40 -6.26 21.02
N VAL A 261 -0.90 -6.21 19.79
CA VAL A 261 -1.37 -5.34 18.69
C VAL A 261 -1.14 -6.06 17.37
N SER A 262 -1.93 -5.72 16.34
CA SER A 262 -1.76 -6.31 14.99
C SER A 262 -0.37 -6.00 14.41
N ASP A 263 0.13 -6.89 13.54
CA ASP A 263 1.41 -6.69 12.84
C ASP A 263 1.44 -5.37 12.07
N ALA A 264 0.31 -4.93 11.54
CA ALA A 264 0.18 -3.64 10.88
C ALA A 264 0.53 -2.47 11.83
N VAL A 265 0.08 -2.53 13.09
CA VAL A 265 0.42 -1.54 14.11
C VAL A 265 1.89 -1.64 14.50
N VAL A 266 2.43 -2.84 14.64
CA VAL A 266 3.86 -3.06 14.94
C VAL A 266 4.73 -2.47 13.83
N ASN A 267 4.38 -2.74 12.56
CA ASN A 267 5.11 -2.22 11.40
C ASN A 267 5.02 -0.69 11.30
N LEU A 268 3.83 -0.12 11.51
CA LEU A 268 3.65 1.34 11.52
C LEU A 268 4.47 2.02 12.61
N ILE A 269 4.50 1.44 13.81
CA ILE A 269 5.35 1.91 14.90
C ILE A 269 6.83 1.83 14.50
N THR A 270 7.25 0.70 13.91
CA THR A 270 8.64 0.47 13.49
C THR A 270 9.07 1.48 12.42
N GLU A 271 8.23 1.75 11.42
CA GLU A 271 8.52 2.73 10.38
C GLU A 271 8.60 4.15 10.96
N ASN A 272 7.66 4.54 11.82
CA ASN A 272 7.69 5.86 12.45
C ASN A 272 8.93 6.04 13.35
N LEU A 273 9.35 4.98 14.03
CA LEU A 273 10.59 5.01 14.83
C LEU A 273 11.83 5.18 13.93
N ARG A 274 11.88 4.49 12.78
CA ARG A 274 12.97 4.68 11.80
C ARG A 274 12.98 6.09 11.25
N ARG A 275 11.84 6.60 10.79
CA ARG A 275 11.73 7.98 10.29
C ARG A 275 12.12 9.01 11.35
N ALA A 276 11.75 8.80 12.61
CA ALA A 276 12.15 9.66 13.71
C ALA A 276 13.67 9.60 13.95
N ALA A 277 14.27 8.40 13.92
CA ALA A 277 15.72 8.23 14.04
C ALA A 277 16.48 8.90 12.90
N ASP A 278 16.05 8.70 11.66
CA ASP A 278 16.67 9.32 10.47
C ASP A 278 16.54 10.87 10.53
N ALA A 279 15.37 11.36 10.96
CA ALA A 279 15.17 12.80 11.15
C ALA A 279 16.05 13.38 12.28
N GLU A 280 16.21 12.66 13.39
CA GLU A 280 17.10 13.04 14.49
C GLU A 280 18.56 13.08 14.05
N GLU A 281 19.02 12.07 13.32
CA GLU A 281 20.39 12.01 12.80
C GLU A 281 20.65 13.15 11.81
N ASN A 282 19.74 13.37 10.86
CA ASN A 282 19.84 14.49 9.92
C ASN A 282 19.83 15.83 10.64
N LEU A 283 18.96 16.01 11.61
CA LEU A 283 18.91 17.26 12.40
C LEU A 283 20.18 17.45 13.20
N LYS A 284 20.76 16.39 13.76
CA LYS A 284 22.05 16.46 14.46
C LYS A 284 23.15 16.90 13.53
N ARG A 285 23.29 16.28 12.35
CA ARG A 285 24.29 16.64 11.34
C ARG A 285 24.15 18.11 10.92
N LEU A 286 22.92 18.56 10.63
CA LEU A 286 22.67 19.95 10.24
C LEU A 286 22.97 20.95 11.37
N LYS A 287 22.70 20.59 12.63
CA LYS A 287 23.08 21.41 13.80
C LYS A 287 24.58 21.51 13.96
N ASP A 288 25.33 20.43 13.73
CA ASP A 288 26.79 20.43 13.82
C ASP A 288 27.40 21.27 12.69
N GLU A 289 26.87 21.16 11.47
CA GLU A 289 27.29 22.01 10.33
C GLU A 289 27.01 23.50 10.58
N LEU A 290 25.81 23.82 11.10
CA LEU A 290 25.45 25.18 11.44
C LEU A 290 26.34 25.74 12.55
N ARG A 291 26.59 24.94 13.59
CA ARG A 291 27.49 25.34 14.69
C ARG A 291 28.91 25.62 14.16
N ALA A 292 29.45 24.72 13.33
CA ALA A 292 30.77 24.96 12.74
C ALA A 292 30.84 26.20 11.86
N ALA A 293 29.79 26.47 11.07
CA ALA A 293 29.70 27.71 10.30
C ALA A 293 29.64 28.96 11.18
N MET A 294 28.85 28.94 12.26
CA MET A 294 28.75 30.07 13.21
C MET A 294 30.09 30.31 13.92
N GLU A 295 30.78 29.26 14.37
CA GLU A 295 32.09 29.34 14.98
C GLU A 295 33.14 29.91 14.02
N LYS A 296 33.16 29.45 12.77
CA LYS A 296 34.06 29.93 11.70
C LYS A 296 33.88 31.44 11.44
N HIS A 297 32.66 31.96 11.55
CA HIS A 297 32.35 33.36 11.30
C HIS A 297 32.25 34.19 12.58
N GLY A 298 32.54 33.63 13.76
CA GLY A 298 32.50 34.32 15.04
C GLY A 298 31.09 34.76 15.49
N ILE A 299 30.05 34.11 14.95
CA ILE A 299 28.64 34.43 15.23
C ILE A 299 28.19 33.64 16.46
N LYS A 300 27.81 34.32 17.54
CA LYS A 300 27.28 33.70 18.76
C LYS A 300 25.77 33.53 18.77
N SER A 301 25.04 34.31 17.98
CA SER A 301 23.58 34.19 17.84
C SER A 301 23.16 34.55 16.43
N TRP A 302 22.38 33.71 15.81
CA TRP A 302 21.84 33.90 14.48
C TRP A 302 20.33 33.66 14.50
N LYS A 303 19.57 34.65 13.98
CA LYS A 303 18.11 34.60 13.92
C LYS A 303 17.64 34.57 12.48
N THR A 304 16.69 33.74 12.20
CA THR A 304 15.91 33.70 10.97
C THR A 304 14.43 33.92 11.30
N ASP A 305 13.58 33.92 10.30
CA ASP A 305 12.12 34.02 10.51
C ASP A 305 11.54 32.74 11.16
N THR A 306 12.26 31.63 11.10
CA THR A 306 11.77 30.30 11.54
C THR A 306 12.46 29.77 12.79
N PHE A 307 13.73 30.12 13.05
CA PHE A 307 14.46 29.64 14.23
C PHE A 307 15.54 30.65 14.70
N THR A 308 16.02 30.38 15.90
CA THR A 308 17.20 31.10 16.47
C THR A 308 18.23 30.04 16.88
N ALA A 309 19.46 30.18 16.40
CA ALA A 309 20.60 29.38 16.82
C ALA A 309 21.51 30.25 17.76
N THR A 310 21.95 29.65 18.88
CA THR A 310 22.81 30.34 19.85
C THR A 310 23.89 29.39 20.35
N ILE A 311 25.13 29.85 20.35
CA ILE A 311 26.26 29.18 20.98
C ILE A 311 26.43 29.77 22.37
N ALA A 312 26.09 28.98 23.38
CA ALA A 312 26.31 29.39 24.77
C ALA A 312 27.81 29.39 25.13
N ALA A 313 28.22 30.29 26.02
CA ALA A 313 29.57 30.24 26.56
C ALA A 313 29.77 28.96 27.39
N ASP A 314 31.02 28.49 27.39
CA ASP A 314 31.40 27.38 28.28
C ASP A 314 31.17 27.79 29.74
N ALA A 315 30.53 26.93 30.52
CA ALA A 315 30.25 27.14 31.92
C ALA A 315 30.63 25.88 32.74
N GLU A 316 31.34 26.12 33.83
CA GLU A 316 31.56 25.08 34.80
C GLU A 316 30.26 24.77 35.57
N ARG A 317 29.87 23.53 35.59
CA ARG A 317 28.74 23.03 36.39
C ARG A 317 29.26 22.15 37.51
N ALA A 318 29.01 22.55 38.76
CA ALA A 318 29.17 21.64 39.86
C ALA A 318 28.10 20.56 39.83
N THR A 319 28.51 19.31 39.82
CA THR A 319 27.61 18.14 39.92
C THR A 319 27.83 17.50 41.28
N PHE A 320 26.72 17.16 41.97
CA PHE A 320 26.78 16.42 43.22
C PHE A 320 26.89 14.93 42.93
N ASP A 321 28.00 14.32 43.30
CA ASP A 321 28.18 12.87 43.24
C ASP A 321 27.44 12.19 44.39
N SER A 322 26.17 11.93 44.15
CA SER A 322 25.28 11.30 45.11
C SER A 322 25.69 9.86 45.45
N LYS A 323 26.41 9.18 44.55
CA LYS A 323 26.86 7.79 44.76
C LYS A 323 28.02 7.74 45.77
N THR A 324 29.04 8.56 45.56
CA THR A 324 30.18 8.68 46.47
C THR A 324 29.72 9.25 47.81
N PHE A 325 28.88 10.30 47.82
CA PHE A 325 28.34 10.88 49.04
C PHE A 325 27.54 9.86 49.87
N LYS A 326 26.74 8.98 49.20
CA LYS A 326 26.02 7.92 49.91
C LYS A 326 26.95 6.87 50.50
N ALA A 327 28.04 6.53 49.84
CA ALA A 327 29.02 5.59 50.35
C ALA A 327 29.76 6.10 51.60
N ASP A 328 30.11 7.40 51.57
CA ASP A 328 30.92 8.03 52.61
C ASP A 328 30.09 8.58 53.80
N HIS A 329 28.81 8.95 53.55
CA HIS A 329 27.92 9.62 54.49
C HIS A 329 26.48 9.04 54.43
N ALA A 330 26.33 7.71 54.64
CA ALA A 330 25.04 7.03 54.49
C ALA A 330 23.92 7.60 55.35
N ASP A 331 24.21 7.87 56.63
CA ASP A 331 23.24 8.45 57.59
C ASP A 331 22.74 9.82 57.17
N MET A 332 23.62 10.63 56.58
CA MET A 332 23.29 11.98 56.13
C MET A 332 22.51 11.91 54.82
N TYR A 333 22.88 11.00 53.93
CA TYR A 333 22.15 10.72 52.68
C TYR A 333 20.71 10.33 52.95
N ASP A 334 20.48 9.33 53.83
CA ASP A 334 19.15 8.80 54.15
C ASP A 334 18.24 9.85 54.82
N LYS A 335 18.83 10.79 55.59
CA LYS A 335 18.09 11.88 56.23
C LYS A 335 17.52 12.90 55.24
N TYR A 336 18.17 13.10 54.07
CA TYR A 336 17.79 14.11 53.09
C TYR A 336 17.22 13.54 51.80
N VAL A 337 17.18 12.21 51.62
CA VAL A 337 16.55 11.55 50.48
C VAL A 337 15.07 11.34 50.71
N SER A 338 14.23 11.92 49.87
CA SER A 338 12.82 11.62 49.84
C SER A 338 12.51 10.65 48.70
N LYS A 339 11.82 9.55 49.01
CA LYS A 339 11.34 8.60 48.01
C LYS A 339 9.98 9.07 47.49
N LYS A 340 9.87 9.30 46.19
CA LYS A 340 8.59 9.53 45.50
C LYS A 340 8.32 8.36 44.57
N THR A 341 7.09 7.85 44.59
CA THR A 341 6.64 6.88 43.58
C THR A 341 6.49 7.60 42.26
N VAL A 342 7.26 7.22 41.26
CA VAL A 342 7.16 7.72 39.89
C VAL A 342 6.59 6.59 39.05
N LYS A 343 5.64 6.92 38.19
CA LYS A 343 5.13 5.94 37.23
C LYS A 343 6.27 5.49 36.32
N GLY A 344 6.40 4.18 36.15
CA GLY A 344 7.43 3.60 35.28
C GLY A 344 7.38 4.19 33.87
N ALA A 345 8.53 4.48 33.30
CA ALA A 345 8.60 4.96 31.92
C ALA A 345 8.30 3.83 30.94
N PHE A 346 7.43 4.11 29.97
CA PHE A 346 7.26 3.24 28.81
C PHE A 346 8.35 3.59 27.78
N THR A 347 9.14 2.60 27.38
CA THR A 347 10.22 2.79 26.40
C THR A 347 10.02 1.87 25.22
N LEU A 348 10.09 2.43 24.03
CA LEU A 348 10.01 1.72 22.76
C LEU A 348 11.31 2.00 21.99
N LYS A 349 12.01 0.93 21.57
CA LYS A 349 13.27 1.04 20.81
C LYS A 349 13.26 0.07 19.65
N LEU A 350 13.85 0.48 18.53
CA LEU A 350 14.20 -0.43 17.43
C LEU A 350 15.24 -1.45 17.91
N LYS A 351 15.11 -2.68 17.45
CA LYS A 351 16.12 -3.73 17.65
C LYS A 351 17.21 -3.63 16.59
#